data_b4c0b6f15d4252ed6b59279bbbfeb4bc
#
_entry.id   b4c0b6f15d4252ed6b59279bbbfeb4bc
#
_cell.length_a   1.000
_cell.length_b   1.000
_cell.length_c   1.000
_cell.angle_alpha   90.00
_cell.angle_beta   90.00
_cell.angle_gamma   90.00
#
_symmetry.space_group_name_H-M   'P 1'
#
loop_
_entity.id
_entity.type
_entity.pdbx_description
1 polymer ?
#
loop_
_entity_poly.entity_id
_entity_poly.type
_entity_poly.pdbx_seq_one_letter_code
_entity_poly.pdbx_strand_id
1 'polypeptide(L)'
;MIALVDALRAAGFTPGVVSRGYGANVKTPTAVTPASRAGTAGDEPLLIARRTGAPVWVCPDRVAAAQALRAAHPDVDVIVSDDGLQHYRLARTVELVVFDHRLGGNGFLLPAGPLREPLSRHRDATLVNDPYSGALPPWPDTYSLALTPGAAWHLDQPTLRRPLSQFADERVLAAAGIGAPERFFATLRAAGLAPATRALPDHYAFADNPFVDDAVDAILITEKDAVKLGASWRDARLWVVPVEAALDPRLIALVVEKLRGRSPA
;
A
#
# COMPACT_ATOMS: atom_id res chain seq x y z
N MET A 1 -5.14 -0.06 -1.65
CA MET A 1 -5.72 1.11 -0.92
C MET A 1 -5.67 2.36 -1.78
N ILE A 2 -4.50 2.93 -2.09
CA ILE A 2 -4.36 4.20 -2.83
C ILE A 2 -5.21 4.21 -4.11
N ALA A 3 -5.03 3.24 -5.00
CA ALA A 3 -5.79 3.16 -6.25
C ALA A 3 -7.33 3.06 -6.03
N LEU A 4 -7.79 2.42 -4.95
CA LEU A 4 -9.21 2.36 -4.63
C LEU A 4 -9.73 3.73 -4.19
N VAL A 5 -8.98 4.47 -3.36
CA VAL A 5 -9.31 5.83 -2.94
C VAL A 5 -9.42 6.75 -4.15
N ASP A 6 -8.45 6.69 -5.08
CA ASP A 6 -8.43 7.51 -6.29
C ASP A 6 -9.59 7.16 -7.23
N ALA A 7 -9.89 5.87 -7.39
CA ALA A 7 -11.01 5.40 -8.20
C ALA A 7 -12.38 5.84 -7.62
N LEU A 8 -12.53 5.79 -6.29
CA LEU A 8 -13.75 6.28 -5.63
C LEU A 8 -13.92 7.78 -5.81
N ARG A 9 -12.86 8.58 -5.71
CA ARG A 9 -12.91 10.00 -6.04
C ARG A 9 -13.31 10.26 -7.48
N ALA A 10 -12.72 9.54 -8.42
CA ALA A 10 -13.08 9.65 -9.83
C ALA A 10 -14.56 9.30 -10.08
N ALA A 11 -15.15 8.43 -9.26
CA ALA A 11 -16.57 8.08 -9.27
C ALA A 11 -17.49 9.08 -8.52
N GLY A 12 -16.92 10.17 -7.97
CA GLY A 12 -17.65 11.25 -7.31
C GLY A 12 -17.87 11.08 -5.81
N PHE A 13 -17.17 10.13 -5.17
CA PHE A 13 -17.20 9.97 -3.71
C PHE A 13 -16.13 10.83 -3.02
N THR A 14 -16.36 11.10 -1.74
CA THR A 14 -15.40 11.74 -0.84
C THR A 14 -14.86 10.69 0.16
N PRO A 15 -13.82 9.90 -0.22
CA PRO A 15 -13.33 8.81 0.63
C PRO A 15 -12.49 9.31 1.79
N GLY A 16 -12.72 8.71 2.98
CA GLY A 16 -11.81 8.72 4.12
C GLY A 16 -11.25 7.33 4.38
N VAL A 17 -10.08 7.24 5.02
CA VAL A 17 -9.40 5.97 5.29
C VAL A 17 -9.23 5.74 6.78
N VAL A 18 -9.51 4.52 7.24
CA VAL A 18 -9.19 4.09 8.60
C VAL A 18 -8.26 2.88 8.57
N SER A 19 -7.23 2.91 9.41
CA SER A 19 -6.25 1.82 9.53
C SER A 19 -5.89 1.56 11.00
N ARG A 20 -5.15 0.49 11.25
CA ARG A 20 -4.72 0.11 12.61
C ARG A 20 -3.64 1.02 13.17
N GLY A 21 -2.80 1.57 12.31
CA GLY A 21 -1.54 2.18 12.73
C GLY A 21 -0.52 1.12 13.17
N TYR A 22 -0.42 0.04 12.39
CA TYR A 22 0.56 -1.02 12.68
C TYR A 22 1.97 -0.43 12.71
N GLY A 23 2.80 -0.88 13.68
CA GLY A 23 4.14 -0.36 13.91
C GLY A 23 4.20 0.93 14.73
N ALA A 24 3.06 1.57 15.01
CA ALA A 24 2.96 2.75 15.86
C ALA A 24 2.26 2.45 17.20
N ASN A 25 2.59 3.20 18.25
CA ASN A 25 1.95 3.06 19.57
C ASN A 25 0.68 3.93 19.65
N VAL A 26 -0.31 3.61 18.81
CA VAL A 26 -1.59 4.32 18.76
C VAL A 26 -2.57 3.69 19.75
N LYS A 27 -3.11 4.48 20.68
CA LYS A 27 -4.11 4.02 21.67
C LYS A 27 -5.49 4.67 21.49
N THR A 28 -5.52 5.86 20.92
CA THR A 28 -6.74 6.65 20.69
C THR A 28 -6.84 7.03 19.20
N PRO A 29 -8.05 7.34 18.70
CA PRO A 29 -8.21 7.81 17.33
C PRO A 29 -7.29 9.00 17.04
N THR A 30 -6.41 8.83 16.06
CA THR A 30 -5.38 9.81 15.71
C THR A 30 -5.43 10.12 14.23
N ALA A 31 -5.52 11.40 13.88
CA ALA A 31 -5.45 11.86 12.49
C ALA A 31 -4.02 11.69 11.95
N VAL A 32 -3.93 11.23 10.71
CA VAL A 32 -2.67 11.12 9.98
C VAL A 32 -2.62 12.15 8.88
N THR A 33 -1.65 13.04 8.95
CA THR A 33 -1.40 14.08 7.96
C THR A 33 -0.11 13.79 7.20
N PRO A 34 0.14 14.42 6.04
CA PRO A 34 1.41 14.29 5.33
C PRO A 34 2.65 14.66 6.18
N ALA A 35 2.46 15.50 7.22
CA ALA A 35 3.51 15.92 8.15
C ALA A 35 3.70 14.94 9.34
N SER A 36 2.82 13.95 9.51
CA SER A 36 2.94 12.94 10.57
C SER A 36 4.24 12.14 10.41
N ARG A 37 4.71 11.54 11.52
CA ARG A 37 5.88 10.66 11.51
C ARG A 37 5.44 9.21 11.43
N ALA A 38 6.19 8.38 10.69
CA ALA A 38 5.91 6.94 10.56
C ALA A 38 5.81 6.23 11.91
N GLY A 39 6.69 6.53 12.86
CA GLY A 39 6.67 5.95 14.22
C GLY A 39 5.42 6.29 15.05
N THR A 40 4.65 7.30 14.69
CA THR A 40 3.41 7.70 15.40
C THR A 40 2.14 7.36 14.64
N ALA A 41 2.22 7.15 13.33
CA ALA A 41 1.06 6.91 12.47
C ALA A 41 1.06 5.50 11.84
N GLY A 42 2.23 4.89 11.72
CA GLY A 42 2.48 3.72 10.88
C GLY A 42 2.89 4.11 9.45
N ASP A 43 3.71 3.28 8.83
CA ASP A 43 4.27 3.55 7.49
C ASP A 43 3.16 3.59 6.43
N GLU A 44 2.27 2.61 6.42
CA GLU A 44 1.19 2.48 5.43
C GLU A 44 0.16 3.60 5.50
N PRO A 45 -0.41 3.95 6.68
CA PRO A 45 -1.33 5.07 6.78
C PRO A 45 -0.70 6.40 6.37
N LEU A 46 0.57 6.61 6.71
CA LEU A 46 1.30 7.81 6.31
C LEU A 46 1.49 7.88 4.79
N LEU A 47 1.85 6.75 4.16
CA LEU A 47 1.95 6.67 2.70
C LEU A 47 0.60 6.96 2.03
N ILE A 48 -0.49 6.37 2.54
CA ILE A 48 -1.84 6.64 2.02
C ILE A 48 -2.17 8.13 2.12
N ALA A 49 -1.93 8.76 3.27
CA ALA A 49 -2.20 10.17 3.47
C ALA A 49 -1.39 11.07 2.51
N ARG A 50 -0.09 10.78 2.32
CA ARG A 50 0.79 11.53 1.41
C ARG A 50 0.40 11.37 -0.06
N ARG A 51 0.04 10.17 -0.48
CA ARG A 51 -0.28 9.85 -1.88
C ARG A 51 -1.67 10.34 -2.26
N THR A 52 -2.64 10.17 -1.39
CA THR A 52 -4.05 10.45 -1.73
C THR A 52 -4.52 11.83 -1.26
N GLY A 53 -3.93 12.40 -0.21
CA GLY A 53 -4.46 13.58 0.47
C GLY A 53 -5.86 13.36 1.07
N ALA A 54 -6.36 12.11 1.15
CA ALA A 54 -7.61 11.79 1.81
C ALA A 54 -7.47 11.93 3.34
N PRO A 55 -8.55 12.22 4.07
CA PRO A 55 -8.56 12.08 5.52
C PRO A 55 -8.19 10.66 5.92
N VAL A 56 -7.13 10.50 6.74
CA VAL A 56 -6.68 9.20 7.25
C VAL A 56 -6.66 9.23 8.77
N TRP A 57 -7.27 8.22 9.40
CA TRP A 57 -7.27 8.07 10.84
C TRP A 57 -6.82 6.68 11.25
N VAL A 58 -6.06 6.60 12.34
CA VAL A 58 -5.54 5.34 12.86
C VAL A 58 -6.01 5.11 14.29
N CYS A 59 -6.45 3.87 14.56
CA CYS A 59 -6.75 3.37 15.90
C CYS A 59 -6.88 1.84 15.86
N PRO A 60 -6.44 1.08 16.87
CA PRO A 60 -6.79 -0.34 17.02
C PRO A 60 -8.30 -0.58 16.98
N ASP A 61 -9.10 0.29 17.61
CA ASP A 61 -10.56 0.31 17.46
C ASP A 61 -10.95 1.12 16.19
N ARG A 62 -11.23 0.40 15.09
CA ARG A 62 -11.62 0.99 13.80
C ARG A 62 -12.94 1.74 13.86
N VAL A 63 -13.87 1.33 14.77
CA VAL A 63 -15.14 2.04 14.96
C VAL A 63 -14.87 3.43 15.51
N ALA A 64 -14.04 3.52 16.56
CA ALA A 64 -13.63 4.80 17.12
C ALA A 64 -12.90 5.68 16.09
N ALA A 65 -11.99 5.08 15.27
CA ALA A 65 -11.33 5.81 14.19
C ALA A 65 -12.33 6.37 13.16
N ALA A 66 -13.30 5.56 12.74
CA ALA A 66 -14.32 5.97 11.78
C ALA A 66 -15.23 7.08 12.32
N GLN A 67 -15.61 7.01 13.60
CA GLN A 67 -16.39 8.04 14.26
C GLN A 67 -15.61 9.37 14.35
N ALA A 68 -14.35 9.32 14.75
CA ALA A 68 -13.50 10.50 14.85
C ALA A 68 -13.25 11.13 13.48
N LEU A 69 -13.01 10.30 12.44
CA LEU A 69 -12.85 10.75 11.06
C LEU A 69 -14.10 11.50 10.60
N ARG A 70 -15.29 10.91 10.75
CA ARG A 70 -16.55 11.54 10.32
C ARG A 70 -16.88 12.81 11.10
N ALA A 71 -16.54 12.86 12.38
CA ALA A 71 -16.73 14.07 13.20
C ALA A 71 -15.83 15.22 12.70
N ALA A 72 -14.59 14.91 12.29
CA ALA A 72 -13.64 15.91 11.78
C ALA A 72 -13.88 16.26 10.29
N HIS A 73 -14.43 15.33 9.51
CA HIS A 73 -14.68 15.46 8.07
C HIS A 73 -16.11 15.03 7.74
N PRO A 74 -17.13 15.89 7.98
CA PRO A 74 -18.54 15.55 7.73
C PRO A 74 -18.90 15.32 6.26
N ASP A 75 -18.07 15.80 5.34
CA ASP A 75 -18.16 15.64 3.89
C ASP A 75 -17.76 14.24 3.40
N VAL A 76 -17.09 13.44 4.24
CA VAL A 76 -16.73 12.06 3.92
C VAL A 76 -18.00 11.20 3.83
N ASP A 77 -18.26 10.64 2.65
CA ASP A 77 -19.43 9.81 2.36
C ASP A 77 -19.11 8.30 2.27
N VAL A 78 -17.82 7.94 2.11
CA VAL A 78 -17.35 6.55 2.12
C VAL A 78 -16.09 6.38 2.98
N ILE A 79 -16.07 5.35 3.82
CA ILE A 79 -14.90 4.99 4.62
C ILE A 79 -14.28 3.71 4.06
N VAL A 80 -13.00 3.78 3.72
CA VAL A 80 -12.22 2.63 3.27
C VAL A 80 -11.36 2.14 4.46
N SER A 81 -11.59 0.88 4.86
CA SER A 81 -10.84 0.28 5.97
C SER A 81 -9.66 -0.55 5.47
N ASP A 82 -8.47 -0.13 5.82
CA ASP A 82 -7.23 -0.84 5.51
C ASP A 82 -7.00 -1.99 6.48
N ASP A 83 -6.76 -3.20 5.95
CA ASP A 83 -6.62 -4.47 6.71
C ASP A 83 -7.72 -4.64 7.78
N GLY A 84 -8.97 -4.39 7.37
CA GLY A 84 -10.12 -4.31 8.27
C GLY A 84 -10.96 -5.57 8.38
N LEU A 85 -10.67 -6.64 7.62
CA LEU A 85 -11.55 -7.82 7.53
C LEU A 85 -11.81 -8.50 8.88
N GLN A 86 -10.82 -8.54 9.77
CA GLN A 86 -10.96 -9.14 11.10
C GLN A 86 -11.56 -8.19 12.14
N HIS A 87 -11.91 -6.95 11.77
CA HIS A 87 -12.56 -6.02 12.70
C HIS A 87 -14.09 -6.09 12.58
N TYR A 88 -14.68 -7.18 13.09
CA TYR A 88 -16.12 -7.51 12.92
C TYR A 88 -17.09 -6.47 13.49
N ARG A 89 -16.65 -5.62 14.42
CA ARG A 89 -17.47 -4.52 14.96
C ARG A 89 -17.71 -3.38 13.97
N LEU A 90 -16.88 -3.25 12.94
CA LEU A 90 -17.07 -2.26 11.89
C LEU A 90 -18.01 -2.85 10.82
N ALA A 91 -19.21 -2.31 10.72
CA ALA A 91 -20.14 -2.68 9.64
C ALA A 91 -19.57 -2.32 8.27
N ARG A 92 -19.84 -3.16 7.28
CA ARG A 92 -19.27 -3.04 5.93
C ARG A 92 -20.34 -3.18 4.87
N THR A 93 -20.28 -2.35 3.86
CA THR A 93 -21.13 -2.43 2.66
C THR A 93 -20.47 -3.32 1.60
N VAL A 94 -19.14 -3.25 1.48
CA VAL A 94 -18.36 -4.01 0.50
C VAL A 94 -17.13 -4.61 1.16
N GLU A 95 -16.84 -5.88 0.88
CA GLU A 95 -15.66 -6.58 1.33
C GLU A 95 -14.80 -7.04 0.14
N LEU A 96 -13.59 -6.51 0.05
CA LEU A 96 -12.60 -6.88 -0.95
C LEU A 96 -11.49 -7.68 -0.29
N VAL A 97 -11.17 -8.85 -0.84
CA VAL A 97 -10.06 -9.69 -0.35
C VAL A 97 -8.96 -9.74 -1.40
N VAL A 98 -7.74 -9.43 -0.97
CA VAL A 98 -6.57 -9.45 -1.84
C VAL A 98 -5.74 -10.70 -1.58
N PHE A 99 -5.46 -11.44 -2.63
CA PHE A 99 -4.54 -12.58 -2.62
C PHE A 99 -3.29 -12.28 -3.44
N ASP A 100 -2.19 -12.87 -3.05
CA ASP A 100 -1.01 -12.97 -3.90
C ASP A 100 -1.05 -14.29 -4.73
N HIS A 101 0.01 -14.52 -5.52
CA HIS A 101 0.16 -15.72 -6.37
C HIS A 101 0.00 -17.06 -5.62
N ARG A 102 0.13 -17.10 -4.29
CA ARG A 102 -0.03 -18.31 -3.47
C ARG A 102 -1.49 -18.71 -3.25
N LEU A 103 -2.45 -17.81 -3.51
CA LEU A 103 -3.91 -18.03 -3.46
C LEU A 103 -4.43 -18.73 -2.19
N GLY A 104 -3.75 -18.56 -1.07
CA GLY A 104 -4.11 -19.23 0.19
C GLY A 104 -3.22 -20.42 0.54
N GLY A 105 -2.21 -20.73 -0.28
CA GLY A 105 -1.19 -21.74 0.00
C GLY A 105 -1.78 -23.12 0.21
N ASN A 106 -1.52 -23.73 1.38
CA ASN A 106 -2.05 -25.06 1.73
C ASN A 106 -3.52 -25.08 2.19
N GLY A 107 -4.20 -23.91 2.20
CA GLY A 107 -5.60 -23.78 2.58
C GLY A 107 -5.89 -23.80 4.09
N PHE A 108 -4.86 -23.93 4.94
CA PHE A 108 -5.03 -23.93 6.38
C PHE A 108 -4.96 -22.53 6.98
N LEU A 109 -5.60 -22.39 8.14
CA LEU A 109 -5.52 -21.18 8.95
C LEU A 109 -4.18 -21.12 9.71
N LEU A 110 -3.79 -19.91 10.11
CA LEU A 110 -2.67 -19.70 11.03
C LEU A 110 -2.86 -20.50 12.31
N PRO A 111 -1.78 -21.14 12.86
CA PRO A 111 -0.40 -21.10 12.38
C PRO A 111 -0.07 -22.21 11.37
N ALA A 112 -0.98 -23.13 11.04
CA ALA A 112 -0.73 -24.28 10.18
C ALA A 112 -0.64 -23.91 8.68
N GLY A 113 -1.16 -22.75 8.29
CA GLY A 113 -1.12 -22.20 6.96
C GLY A 113 -1.16 -20.68 6.95
N PRO A 114 -1.24 -20.05 5.77
CA PRO A 114 -1.13 -18.60 5.64
C PRO A 114 -2.44 -17.84 5.87
N LEU A 115 -3.57 -18.53 5.98
CA LEU A 115 -4.87 -17.89 6.01
C LEU A 115 -5.21 -17.33 7.39
N ARG A 116 -5.75 -16.11 7.45
CA ARG A 116 -6.33 -15.53 8.66
C ARG A 116 -7.77 -15.98 8.86
N GLU A 117 -8.48 -16.31 7.78
CA GLU A 117 -9.87 -16.78 7.74
C GLU A 117 -10.05 -17.85 6.65
N PRO A 118 -11.08 -18.71 6.72
CA PRO A 118 -11.32 -19.73 5.71
C PRO A 118 -11.51 -19.11 4.31
N LEU A 119 -11.08 -19.83 3.27
CA LEU A 119 -11.30 -19.40 1.87
C LEU A 119 -12.79 -19.25 1.52
N SER A 120 -13.67 -19.98 2.23
CA SER A 120 -15.13 -19.92 2.07
C SER A 120 -15.76 -18.66 2.68
N ARG A 121 -14.96 -17.80 3.35
CA ARG A 121 -15.45 -16.55 3.89
C ARG A 121 -16.14 -15.74 2.79
N HIS A 122 -17.34 -15.21 3.11
CA HIS A 122 -18.04 -14.31 2.22
C HIS A 122 -17.19 -13.06 1.91
N ARG A 123 -17.24 -12.64 0.66
CA ARG A 123 -16.63 -11.42 0.14
C ARG A 123 -17.34 -10.97 -1.13
N ASP A 124 -17.35 -9.70 -1.38
CA ASP A 124 -18.00 -9.15 -2.57
C ASP A 124 -17.11 -9.26 -3.81
N ALA A 125 -15.80 -9.19 -3.63
CA ALA A 125 -14.86 -9.44 -4.72
C ALA A 125 -13.50 -9.92 -4.21
N THR A 126 -12.82 -10.65 -5.08
CA THR A 126 -11.45 -11.12 -4.90
C THR A 126 -10.51 -10.38 -5.86
N LEU A 127 -9.40 -9.85 -5.35
CA LEU A 127 -8.32 -9.32 -6.15
C LEU A 127 -7.12 -10.24 -6.08
N VAL A 128 -6.52 -10.54 -7.21
CA VAL A 128 -5.34 -11.41 -7.28
C VAL A 128 -4.17 -10.63 -7.85
N ASN A 129 -3.13 -10.48 -7.04
CA ASN A 129 -1.83 -9.96 -7.46
C ASN A 129 -0.90 -11.14 -7.79
N ASP A 130 -0.97 -11.59 -9.04
CA ASP A 130 -0.08 -12.63 -9.56
C ASP A 130 0.74 -12.09 -10.74
N PRO A 131 2.00 -11.71 -10.50
CA PRO A 131 2.88 -11.21 -11.55
C PRO A 131 3.44 -12.32 -12.46
N TYR A 132 3.18 -13.61 -12.13
CA TYR A 132 3.83 -14.74 -12.80
C TYR A 132 2.95 -15.44 -13.83
N SER A 133 1.71 -15.77 -13.47
CA SER A 133 0.84 -16.56 -14.36
C SER A 133 -0.25 -15.72 -15.03
N GLY A 134 -0.68 -14.63 -14.39
CA GLY A 134 -1.84 -13.84 -14.83
C GLY A 134 -3.15 -14.62 -14.86
N ALA A 135 -3.15 -15.91 -14.46
CA ALA A 135 -4.34 -16.74 -14.39
C ALA A 135 -5.13 -16.44 -13.12
N LEU A 136 -6.43 -16.23 -13.28
CA LEU A 136 -7.33 -16.03 -12.14
C LEU A 136 -7.91 -17.37 -11.68
N PRO A 137 -8.03 -17.60 -10.35
CA PRO A 137 -8.74 -18.74 -9.83
C PRO A 137 -10.22 -18.68 -10.23
N PRO A 138 -10.92 -19.82 -10.35
CA PRO A 138 -12.33 -19.89 -10.75
C PRO A 138 -13.27 -19.53 -9.59
N TRP A 139 -12.96 -18.45 -8.88
CA TRP A 139 -13.82 -17.91 -7.81
C TRP A 139 -14.72 -16.80 -8.38
N PRO A 140 -15.94 -16.66 -7.87
CA PRO A 140 -16.83 -15.57 -8.27
C PRO A 140 -16.16 -14.21 -8.05
N ASP A 141 -16.52 -13.24 -8.88
CA ASP A 141 -16.11 -11.83 -8.76
C ASP A 141 -14.61 -11.67 -8.52
N THR A 142 -13.81 -12.37 -9.31
CA THR A 142 -12.34 -12.34 -9.24
C THR A 142 -11.75 -11.44 -10.31
N TYR A 143 -10.87 -10.54 -9.89
CA TYR A 143 -10.25 -9.52 -10.72
C TYR A 143 -8.73 -9.54 -10.56
N SER A 144 -8.03 -9.23 -11.63
CA SER A 144 -6.58 -9.04 -11.58
C SER A 144 -6.22 -7.73 -10.89
N LEU A 145 -5.12 -7.75 -10.15
CA LEU A 145 -4.47 -6.57 -9.59
C LEU A 145 -3.03 -6.53 -10.12
N ALA A 146 -2.75 -5.62 -11.03
CA ALA A 146 -1.40 -5.42 -11.52
C ALA A 146 -0.69 -4.32 -10.71
N LEU A 147 0.53 -4.62 -10.27
CA LEU A 147 1.41 -3.66 -9.62
C LEU A 147 2.57 -3.35 -10.56
N THR A 148 2.72 -2.11 -10.94
CA THR A 148 3.79 -1.64 -11.85
C THR A 148 4.61 -0.56 -11.20
N PRO A 149 5.94 -0.55 -11.39
CA PRO A 149 6.77 0.55 -10.92
C PRO A 149 6.51 1.80 -11.77
N GLY A 150 6.37 2.94 -11.12
CA GLY A 150 6.35 4.23 -11.76
C GLY A 150 7.75 4.81 -11.95
N ALA A 151 7.83 6.01 -12.52
CA ALA A 151 9.08 6.76 -12.59
C ALA A 151 9.59 7.08 -11.18
N ALA A 152 10.86 6.79 -10.93
CA ALA A 152 11.49 7.12 -9.65
C ALA A 152 11.54 8.64 -9.46
N TRP A 153 11.31 9.09 -8.23
CA TRP A 153 11.44 10.49 -7.87
C TRP A 153 12.60 10.69 -6.87
N HIS A 154 13.29 11.83 -6.99
CA HIS A 154 14.44 12.13 -6.18
C HIS A 154 14.01 12.55 -4.76
N LEU A 155 14.64 12.00 -3.71
CA LEU A 155 14.21 12.24 -2.32
C LEU A 155 14.25 13.73 -1.95
N ASP A 156 15.32 14.43 -2.29
CA ASP A 156 15.51 15.85 -1.95
C ASP A 156 14.79 16.81 -2.92
N GLN A 157 14.41 16.33 -4.10
CA GLN A 157 13.74 17.08 -5.16
C GLN A 157 12.58 16.25 -5.76
N PRO A 158 11.43 16.13 -5.07
CA PRO A 158 10.35 15.21 -5.47
C PRO A 158 9.73 15.50 -6.85
N THR A 159 9.94 16.69 -7.39
CA THR A 159 9.53 17.04 -8.76
C THR A 159 10.46 16.46 -9.84
N LEU A 160 11.71 16.16 -9.47
CA LEU A 160 12.65 15.50 -10.36
C LEU A 160 12.32 14.01 -10.45
N ARG A 161 11.93 13.57 -11.65
CA ARG A 161 11.52 12.18 -11.92
C ARG A 161 12.35 11.60 -13.05
N ARG A 162 12.66 10.30 -12.92
CA ARG A 162 13.41 9.54 -13.93
C ARG A 162 12.73 8.19 -14.17
N PRO A 163 12.45 7.81 -15.43
CA PRO A 163 12.10 6.44 -15.78
C PRO A 163 13.16 5.46 -15.31
N LEU A 164 12.78 4.26 -14.88
CA LEU A 164 13.74 3.25 -14.39
C LEU A 164 14.80 2.89 -15.45
N SER A 165 14.44 2.90 -16.73
CA SER A 165 15.38 2.65 -17.83
C SER A 165 16.60 3.60 -17.86
N GLN A 166 16.49 4.80 -17.30
CA GLN A 166 17.60 5.75 -17.25
C GLN A 166 18.66 5.43 -16.20
N PHE A 167 18.43 4.42 -15.37
CA PHE A 167 19.40 3.92 -14.39
C PHE A 167 20.17 2.70 -14.89
N ALA A 168 19.94 2.24 -16.11
CA ALA A 168 20.48 0.98 -16.62
C ALA A 168 22.02 0.96 -16.71
N ASP A 169 22.62 2.11 -17.03
CA ASP A 169 24.08 2.26 -17.18
C ASP A 169 24.77 2.76 -15.89
N GLU A 170 24.02 2.90 -14.79
CA GLU A 170 24.54 3.38 -13.51
C GLU A 170 24.84 2.21 -12.55
N ARG A 171 25.76 2.42 -11.62
CA ARG A 171 25.93 1.52 -10.48
C ARG A 171 24.81 1.75 -9.49
N VAL A 172 23.81 0.89 -9.52
CA VAL A 172 22.58 1.02 -8.73
C VAL A 172 22.61 0.09 -7.53
N LEU A 173 22.28 0.61 -6.36
CA LEU A 173 21.93 -0.17 -5.17
C LEU A 173 20.41 -0.11 -4.98
N ALA A 174 19.74 -1.25 -4.93
CA ALA A 174 18.34 -1.36 -4.52
C ALA A 174 18.27 -1.78 -3.06
N ALA A 175 17.62 -0.99 -2.21
CA ALA A 175 17.48 -1.30 -0.79
C ALA A 175 15.99 -1.29 -0.39
N ALA A 176 15.58 -2.23 0.48
CA ALA A 176 14.21 -2.30 0.94
C ALA A 176 14.12 -2.87 2.36
N GLY A 177 13.45 -2.11 3.25
CA GLY A 177 13.11 -2.49 4.63
C GLY A 177 11.62 -2.80 4.77
N ILE A 178 11.16 -3.80 4.00
CA ILE A 178 9.77 -4.27 3.93
C ILE A 178 9.73 -5.79 4.08
N GLY A 179 8.58 -6.38 4.44
CA GLY A 179 8.43 -7.81 4.72
C GLY A 179 8.74 -8.75 3.55
N ALA A 180 8.79 -8.26 2.30
CA ALA A 180 9.13 -9.07 1.12
C ALA A 180 10.02 -8.26 0.14
N PRO A 181 11.30 -7.97 0.50
CA PRO A 181 12.18 -7.12 -0.29
C PRO A 181 12.48 -7.69 -1.68
N GLU A 182 12.50 -9.01 -1.82
CA GLU A 182 12.75 -9.67 -3.11
C GLU A 182 11.70 -9.32 -4.18
N ARG A 183 10.48 -8.98 -3.80
CA ARG A 183 9.47 -8.49 -4.76
C ARG A 183 9.87 -7.16 -5.38
N PHE A 184 10.40 -6.26 -4.57
CA PHE A 184 10.90 -4.97 -5.05
C PHE A 184 12.11 -5.17 -5.98
N PHE A 185 13.05 -6.02 -5.60
CA PHE A 185 14.22 -6.32 -6.43
C PHE A 185 13.84 -6.99 -7.75
N ALA A 186 12.90 -7.92 -7.71
CA ALA A 186 12.37 -8.56 -8.93
C ALA A 186 11.68 -7.55 -9.85
N THR A 187 10.93 -6.60 -9.30
CA THR A 187 10.29 -5.51 -10.06
C THR A 187 11.32 -4.66 -10.80
N LEU A 188 12.44 -4.31 -10.15
CA LEU A 188 13.51 -3.53 -10.78
C LEU A 188 14.22 -4.34 -11.88
N ARG A 189 14.46 -5.64 -11.65
CA ARG A 189 15.05 -6.53 -12.66
C ARG A 189 14.12 -6.67 -13.88
N ALA A 190 12.81 -6.81 -13.65
CA ALA A 190 11.82 -6.86 -14.74
C ALA A 190 11.74 -5.54 -15.53
N ALA A 191 12.10 -4.42 -14.92
CA ALA A 191 12.24 -3.12 -15.59
C ALA A 191 13.59 -2.95 -16.33
N GLY A 192 14.42 -4.00 -16.41
CA GLY A 192 15.69 -4.01 -17.14
C GLY A 192 16.90 -3.57 -16.32
N LEU A 193 16.79 -3.41 -15.01
CA LEU A 193 17.92 -3.03 -14.15
C LEU A 193 18.66 -4.27 -13.62
N ALA A 194 19.94 -4.12 -13.34
CA ALA A 194 20.76 -5.13 -12.67
C ALA A 194 21.39 -4.56 -11.36
N PRO A 195 20.57 -4.15 -10.38
CA PRO A 195 21.07 -3.50 -9.19
C PRO A 195 21.79 -4.47 -8.25
N ALA A 196 22.78 -4.00 -7.52
CA ALA A 196 23.16 -4.61 -6.26
C ALA A 196 21.95 -4.53 -5.29
N THR A 197 21.73 -5.53 -4.47
CA THR A 197 20.53 -5.58 -3.61
C THR A 197 20.91 -5.64 -2.13
N ARG A 198 20.14 -4.91 -1.30
CA ARG A 198 20.29 -4.93 0.15
C ARG A 198 18.92 -5.05 0.82
N ALA A 199 18.62 -6.21 1.37
CA ALA A 199 17.48 -6.37 2.26
C ALA A 199 17.79 -5.75 3.62
N LEU A 200 16.99 -4.80 4.05
CA LEU A 200 17.00 -4.24 5.40
C LEU A 200 15.94 -4.97 6.25
N PRO A 201 16.07 -4.96 7.59
CA PRO A 201 15.03 -5.48 8.46
C PRO A 201 13.66 -4.85 8.15
N ASP A 202 12.58 -5.63 8.30
CA ASP A 202 11.24 -5.08 8.11
C ASP A 202 11.01 -3.90 9.07
N HIS A 203 10.34 -2.85 8.59
CA HIS A 203 10.17 -1.59 9.31
C HIS A 203 11.48 -0.91 9.75
N TYR A 204 12.56 -1.08 9.00
CA TYR A 204 13.84 -0.41 9.30
C TYR A 204 13.64 1.09 9.50
N ALA A 205 14.16 1.63 10.61
CA ALA A 205 13.82 2.98 11.07
C ALA A 205 14.63 4.11 10.39
N PHE A 206 15.71 3.78 9.69
CA PHE A 206 16.63 4.76 9.08
C PHE A 206 17.14 5.82 10.07
N ALA A 207 17.45 5.40 11.31
CA ALA A 207 18.01 6.27 12.32
C ALA A 207 19.37 6.83 11.86
N ASP A 208 20.16 5.97 11.21
CA ASP A 208 21.44 6.30 10.58
C ASP A 208 21.36 6.03 9.08
N ASN A 209 22.27 6.63 8.30
CA ASN A 209 22.38 6.36 6.88
C ASN A 209 23.11 5.02 6.63
N PRO A 210 22.40 3.95 6.23
CA PRO A 210 23.04 2.64 5.97
C PRO A 210 23.83 2.59 4.65
N PHE A 211 23.92 3.71 3.92
CA PHE A 211 24.49 3.81 2.58
C PHE A 211 25.76 4.64 2.49
N VAL A 212 26.33 5.07 3.63
CA VAL A 212 27.49 5.99 3.68
C VAL A 212 28.68 5.43 2.90
N ASP A 213 28.96 4.14 3.04
CA ASP A 213 30.14 3.50 2.45
C ASP A 213 29.89 2.93 1.05
N ASP A 214 28.68 3.11 0.50
CA ASP A 214 28.34 2.55 -0.82
C ASP A 214 28.86 3.45 -1.95
N ALA A 215 29.77 2.93 -2.76
CA ALA A 215 30.30 3.59 -3.95
C ALA A 215 29.39 3.35 -5.16
N VAL A 216 28.17 3.89 -5.12
CA VAL A 216 27.14 3.75 -6.16
C VAL A 216 26.67 5.12 -6.67
N ASP A 217 26.13 5.14 -7.89
CA ASP A 217 25.67 6.36 -8.55
C ASP A 217 24.21 6.68 -8.16
N ALA A 218 23.40 5.63 -7.91
CA ALA A 218 22.03 5.79 -7.45
C ALA A 218 21.62 4.71 -6.44
N ILE A 219 20.74 5.09 -5.51
CA ILE A 219 20.15 4.20 -4.51
C ILE A 219 18.63 4.23 -4.72
N LEU A 220 18.05 3.08 -5.03
CA LEU A 220 16.61 2.94 -5.22
C LEU A 220 15.97 2.32 -3.97
N ILE A 221 14.99 3.02 -3.39
CA ILE A 221 14.21 2.56 -2.24
C ILE A 221 12.72 2.54 -2.53
N THR A 222 11.96 1.86 -1.70
CA THR A 222 10.49 1.85 -1.80
C THR A 222 9.87 3.13 -1.21
N GLU A 223 8.63 3.47 -1.61
CA GLU A 223 7.88 4.56 -0.97
C GLU A 223 7.63 4.28 0.52
N LYS A 224 7.42 3.01 0.88
CA LYS A 224 7.23 2.59 2.29
C LYS A 224 8.48 2.83 3.13
N ASP A 225 9.67 2.80 2.53
CA ASP A 225 10.91 3.19 3.19
C ASP A 225 11.05 4.70 3.23
N ALA A 226 10.73 5.38 2.13
CA ALA A 226 10.86 6.83 2.04
C ALA A 226 10.00 7.60 3.05
N VAL A 227 8.82 7.10 3.43
CA VAL A 227 7.98 7.76 4.46
C VAL A 227 8.59 7.72 5.86
N LYS A 228 9.55 6.81 6.11
CA LYS A 228 10.30 6.69 7.38
C LYS A 228 11.45 7.68 7.48
N LEU A 229 11.93 8.17 6.33
CA LEU A 229 13.02 9.14 6.28
C LEU A 229 12.55 10.49 6.82
N GLY A 230 13.27 11.02 7.79
CA GLY A 230 12.97 12.34 8.36
C GLY A 230 13.27 13.48 7.38
N ALA A 231 12.68 14.65 7.61
CA ALA A 231 12.89 15.83 6.78
C ALA A 231 14.38 16.31 6.73
N SER A 232 15.20 15.87 7.67
CA SER A 232 16.64 16.16 7.72
C SER A 232 17.51 15.16 6.94
N TRP A 233 16.92 14.06 6.47
CA TRP A 233 17.64 13.06 5.71
C TRP A 233 18.08 13.62 4.36
N ARG A 234 19.36 13.47 4.04
CA ARG A 234 19.94 13.93 2.78
C ARG A 234 20.89 12.88 2.22
N ASP A 235 20.65 12.48 1.01
CA ASP A 235 21.59 11.73 0.18
C ASP A 235 21.19 11.96 -1.28
N ALA A 236 22.02 12.67 -2.02
CA ALA A 236 21.76 13.04 -3.42
C ALA A 236 21.66 11.84 -4.37
N ARG A 237 21.99 10.63 -3.91
CA ARG A 237 21.85 9.38 -4.67
C ARG A 237 20.50 8.72 -4.50
N LEU A 238 19.66 9.17 -3.52
CA LEU A 238 18.40 8.49 -3.15
C LEU A 238 17.25 8.83 -4.09
N TRP A 239 16.70 7.77 -4.68
CA TRP A 239 15.53 7.81 -5.53
C TRP A 239 14.48 6.84 -4.98
N VAL A 240 13.26 7.30 -4.98
CA VAL A 240 12.11 6.54 -4.48
C VAL A 240 11.31 5.99 -5.65
N VAL A 241 11.11 4.69 -5.67
CA VAL A 241 10.35 4.01 -6.73
C VAL A 241 8.91 3.83 -6.25
N PRO A 242 7.96 4.56 -6.83
CA PRO A 242 6.54 4.37 -6.53
C PRO A 242 6.04 3.09 -7.19
N VAL A 243 5.01 2.50 -6.56
CA VAL A 243 4.28 1.37 -7.13
C VAL A 243 2.84 1.79 -7.40
N GLU A 244 2.42 1.67 -8.65
CA GLU A 244 1.07 1.95 -9.10
C GLU A 244 0.26 0.66 -9.19
N ALA A 245 -0.96 0.68 -8.68
CA ALA A 245 -1.88 -0.44 -8.76
C ALA A 245 -2.94 -0.15 -9.84
N ALA A 246 -2.98 -0.98 -10.87
CA ALA A 246 -4.05 -0.95 -11.86
C ALA A 246 -5.20 -1.85 -11.38
N LEU A 247 -6.36 -1.27 -11.13
CA LEU A 247 -7.59 -1.98 -10.78
C LEU A 247 -8.43 -2.21 -12.03
N ASP A 248 -9.05 -3.39 -12.12
CA ASP A 248 -10.00 -3.69 -13.19
C ASP A 248 -11.20 -2.71 -13.11
N PRO A 249 -11.58 -2.03 -14.21
CA PRO A 249 -12.72 -1.12 -14.21
C PRO A 249 -14.05 -1.77 -13.77
N ARG A 250 -14.22 -3.07 -14.04
CA ARG A 250 -15.40 -3.83 -13.62
C ARG A 250 -15.49 -3.96 -12.10
N LEU A 251 -14.35 -4.12 -11.42
CA LEU A 251 -14.30 -4.09 -9.95
C LEU A 251 -14.80 -2.73 -9.42
N ILE A 252 -14.36 -1.64 -10.02
CA ILE A 252 -14.77 -0.31 -9.58
C ILE A 252 -16.27 -0.10 -9.82
N ALA A 253 -16.79 -0.55 -10.97
CA ALA A 253 -18.24 -0.51 -11.24
C ALA A 253 -19.03 -1.29 -10.19
N LEU A 254 -18.60 -2.52 -9.84
CA LEU A 254 -19.21 -3.33 -8.78
C LEU A 254 -19.23 -2.59 -7.43
N VAL A 255 -18.09 -2.04 -7.03
CA VAL A 255 -17.98 -1.32 -5.75
C VAL A 255 -18.90 -0.10 -5.71
N VAL A 256 -18.87 0.72 -6.77
CA VAL A 256 -19.72 1.92 -6.88
C VAL A 256 -21.21 1.56 -6.85
N GLU A 257 -21.62 0.51 -7.54
CA GLU A 257 -23.00 0.06 -7.57
C GLU A 257 -23.48 -0.38 -6.18
N LYS A 258 -22.69 -1.20 -5.48
CA LYS A 258 -22.99 -1.61 -4.10
C LYS A 258 -23.05 -0.43 -3.13
N LEU A 259 -22.16 0.54 -3.25
CA LEU A 259 -22.17 1.75 -2.42
C LEU A 259 -23.41 2.61 -2.67
N ARG A 260 -23.94 2.63 -3.90
CA ARG A 260 -25.18 3.33 -4.26
C ARG A 260 -26.46 2.56 -3.90
N GLY A 261 -26.33 1.36 -3.30
CA GLY A 261 -27.44 0.51 -2.89
C GLY A 261 -28.18 -0.15 -4.05
N ARG A 262 -27.54 -0.31 -5.20
CA ARG A 262 -28.06 -1.03 -6.36
C ARG A 262 -27.40 -2.40 -6.44
N SER A 263 -28.21 -3.44 -6.74
CA SER A 263 -27.63 -4.74 -7.07
C SER A 263 -26.98 -4.69 -8.45
N PRO A 264 -25.82 -5.34 -8.67
CA PRO A 264 -25.25 -5.51 -9.99
C PRO A 264 -26.25 -6.16 -10.96
N ALA A 265 -26.29 -5.69 -12.19
CA ALA A 265 -27.12 -6.24 -13.25
C ALA A 265 -26.57 -7.58 -13.76
#